data_baac5e5a8ad2e4913cb130a9cac8ad63
#
_entry.id   baac5e5a8ad2e4913cb130a9cac8ad63
#
_cell.length_a   1.000
_cell.length_b   1.000
_cell.length_c   1.000
_cell.angle_alpha   90.00
_cell.angle_beta   90.00
_cell.angle_gamma   90.00
#
_symmetry.space_group_name_H-M   'P 1'
#
loop_
_entity.id
_entity.type
_entity.pdbx_description
1 polymer ?
#
loop_
_entity_poly.entity_id
_entity_poly.type
_entity_poly.pdbx_seq_one_letter_code
_entity_poly.pdbx_strand_id
1 'polypeptide(L)'
;MMKLIKHLNAFAVAAVALAGLAIAGTAAAQTPAGTLESRLSAALVELGFADGKLPALKPAFGNYVDAVQVGNTLYLSSAAPQRPDGQFVKGRVPSDVSVDDAMKAAKLACVRQIARLQLVLGDLNKVKRIVFVKGKILATPEFTDHTKITDACSSLFVTVFGDAGKHARTTEGIASAPFGVTVEVETIVELKN
;
A
#
# COMPACT_ATOMS: atom_id res chain seq x y z
N MET A 1 3.25 11.85 88.10
CA MET A 1 4.04 10.62 87.87
C MET A 1 3.67 10.08 86.48
N MET A 2 4.35 10.39 85.48
CA MET A 2 4.04 9.89 84.15
C MET A 2 5.34 9.72 83.37
N LYS A 3 5.68 8.49 83.02
CA LYS A 3 6.91 8.13 82.32
C LYS A 3 6.76 8.43 80.82
N LEU A 4 7.68 9.22 80.31
CA LEU A 4 7.83 9.60 78.89
C LEU A 4 8.60 8.48 78.17
N ILE A 5 7.96 7.83 77.21
CA ILE A 5 8.60 6.86 76.33
C ILE A 5 8.92 7.55 75.02
N LYS A 6 10.22 7.65 74.72
CA LYS A 6 10.76 8.15 73.45
C LYS A 6 10.77 7.00 72.44
N HIS A 7 10.01 7.12 71.35
CA HIS A 7 10.20 6.27 70.18
C HIS A 7 11.09 6.99 69.17
N LEU A 8 12.24 6.42 68.90
CA LEU A 8 13.10 6.76 67.76
C LEU A 8 12.54 6.09 66.54
N ASN A 9 12.13 6.86 65.55
CA ASN A 9 11.81 6.35 64.22
C ASN A 9 13.06 6.43 63.37
N ALA A 10 13.60 5.28 62.99
CA ALA A 10 14.67 5.18 62.01
C ALA A 10 14.05 5.32 60.59
N PHE A 11 14.44 6.35 59.87
CA PHE A 11 14.13 6.50 58.45
C PHE A 11 15.03 5.57 57.62
N ALA A 12 14.46 4.55 57.02
CA ALA A 12 15.11 3.74 56.00
C ALA A 12 15.06 4.50 54.68
N VAL A 13 16.24 4.90 54.16
CA VAL A 13 16.39 5.48 52.84
C VAL A 13 16.35 4.35 51.81
N ALA A 14 15.25 4.23 51.09
CA ALA A 14 15.16 3.30 49.96
C ALA A 14 15.91 3.91 48.76
N ALA A 15 16.97 3.27 48.32
CA ALA A 15 17.66 3.59 47.07
C ALA A 15 16.80 3.16 45.90
N VAL A 16 16.29 4.11 45.13
CA VAL A 16 15.58 3.86 43.86
C VAL A 16 16.67 3.60 42.80
N ALA A 17 16.77 2.35 42.39
CA ALA A 17 17.55 1.97 41.21
C ALA A 17 16.86 2.50 39.95
N LEU A 18 17.49 3.45 39.25
CA LEU A 18 17.08 3.84 37.90
C LEU A 18 17.33 2.66 36.93
N ALA A 19 16.27 1.93 36.59
CA ALA A 19 16.31 1.00 35.45
C ALA A 19 16.42 1.82 34.18
N GLY A 20 17.57 1.70 33.49
CA GLY A 20 17.79 2.35 32.20
C GLY A 20 16.76 1.89 31.17
N LEU A 21 15.95 2.83 30.69
CA LEU A 21 15.02 2.63 29.59
C LEU A 21 15.85 2.42 28.31
N ALA A 22 15.99 1.18 27.86
CA ALA A 22 16.58 0.89 26.56
C ALA A 22 15.66 1.49 25.51
N ILE A 23 16.10 2.57 24.87
CA ILE A 23 15.46 3.15 23.70
C ILE A 23 15.54 2.07 22.61
N ALA A 24 14.42 1.41 22.34
CA ALA A 24 14.28 0.55 21.18
C ALA A 24 14.57 1.39 19.94
N GLY A 25 15.74 1.16 19.34
CA GLY A 25 16.12 1.81 18.10
C GLY A 25 15.02 1.57 17.06
N THR A 26 14.50 2.65 16.50
CA THR A 26 13.61 2.59 15.34
C THR A 26 14.38 1.84 14.25
N ALA A 27 13.93 0.63 13.92
CA ALA A 27 14.46 -0.10 12.78
C ALA A 27 14.28 0.80 11.56
N ALA A 28 15.38 1.36 11.07
CA ALA A 28 15.37 2.07 9.79
C ALA A 28 14.86 1.09 8.74
N ALA A 29 13.74 1.41 8.10
CA ALA A 29 13.21 0.60 7.03
C ALA A 29 14.29 0.47 5.96
N GLN A 30 14.83 -0.74 5.79
CA GLN A 30 15.87 -1.00 4.80
C GLN A 30 15.28 -0.74 3.41
N THR A 31 15.90 0.15 2.65
CA THR A 31 15.56 0.33 1.23
C THR A 31 15.77 -1.01 0.54
N PRO A 32 14.76 -1.54 -0.19
CA PRO A 32 14.90 -2.81 -0.88
C PRO A 32 16.12 -2.81 -1.80
N ALA A 33 16.88 -3.90 -1.83
CA ALA A 33 18.08 -4.03 -2.66
C ALA A 33 17.75 -3.94 -4.16
N GLY A 34 18.68 -3.40 -4.96
CA GLY A 34 18.55 -3.29 -6.42
C GLY A 34 17.93 -1.99 -6.91
N THR A 35 17.89 -1.83 -8.23
CA THR A 35 17.28 -0.68 -8.90
C THR A 35 15.74 -0.80 -8.88
N LEU A 36 15.03 0.31 -9.16
CA LEU A 36 13.59 0.31 -9.31
C LEU A 36 13.15 -0.73 -10.35
N GLU A 37 13.82 -0.77 -11.49
CA GLU A 37 13.53 -1.66 -12.61
C GLU A 37 13.70 -3.12 -12.22
N SER A 38 14.77 -3.46 -11.49
CA SER A 38 15.01 -4.84 -11.05
C SER A 38 13.98 -5.32 -10.04
N ARG A 39 13.59 -4.45 -9.10
CA ARG A 39 12.52 -4.76 -8.12
C ARG A 39 11.15 -4.91 -8.79
N LEU A 40 10.85 -4.02 -9.74
CA LEU A 40 9.62 -4.10 -10.53
C LEU A 40 9.57 -5.39 -11.34
N SER A 41 10.64 -5.71 -12.07
CA SER A 41 10.71 -6.94 -12.88
C SER A 41 10.52 -8.19 -12.03
N ALA A 42 11.18 -8.29 -10.88
CA ALA A 42 11.01 -9.42 -9.97
C ALA A 42 9.54 -9.55 -9.48
N ALA A 43 8.93 -8.43 -9.06
CA ALA A 43 7.54 -8.43 -8.60
C ALA A 43 6.55 -8.81 -9.72
N LEU A 44 6.83 -8.42 -10.95
CA LEU A 44 6.02 -8.79 -12.12
C LEU A 44 6.10 -10.29 -12.41
N VAL A 45 7.29 -10.88 -12.34
CA VAL A 45 7.47 -12.34 -12.51
C VAL A 45 6.69 -13.12 -11.45
N GLU A 46 6.73 -12.69 -10.17
CA GLU A 46 5.94 -13.29 -9.09
C GLU A 46 4.42 -13.23 -9.34
N LEU A 47 3.96 -12.21 -10.06
CA LEU A 47 2.54 -12.03 -10.42
C LEU A 47 2.16 -12.71 -11.73
N GLY A 48 3.08 -13.46 -12.35
CA GLY A 48 2.84 -14.27 -13.55
C GLY A 48 3.14 -13.56 -14.87
N PHE A 49 3.72 -12.35 -14.87
CA PHE A 49 4.25 -11.69 -16.05
C PHE A 49 5.63 -12.26 -16.37
N ALA A 50 5.67 -13.35 -17.13
CA ALA A 50 6.87 -14.19 -17.29
C ALA A 50 8.10 -13.46 -17.86
N ASP A 51 7.90 -12.40 -18.64
CA ASP A 51 8.97 -11.56 -19.20
C ASP A 51 9.42 -10.42 -18.24
N GLY A 52 8.79 -10.32 -17.06
CA GLY A 52 9.07 -9.27 -16.09
C GLY A 52 8.76 -7.85 -16.57
N LYS A 53 7.88 -7.71 -17.59
CA LYS A 53 7.52 -6.41 -18.18
C LYS A 53 6.12 -5.99 -17.78
N LEU A 54 5.92 -4.69 -17.70
CA LEU A 54 4.59 -4.11 -17.49
C LEU A 54 3.65 -4.42 -18.65
N PRO A 55 2.35 -4.70 -18.37
CA PRO A 55 1.38 -4.92 -19.43
C PRO A 55 1.15 -3.66 -20.26
N ALA A 56 0.93 -3.84 -21.56
CA ALA A 56 0.45 -2.76 -22.40
C ALA A 56 -0.97 -2.35 -21.98
N LEU A 57 -1.19 -1.05 -21.81
CA LEU A 57 -2.50 -0.52 -21.47
C LEU A 57 -3.30 -0.23 -22.76
N LYS A 58 -4.58 -0.57 -22.73
CA LYS A 58 -5.54 -0.09 -23.72
C LYS A 58 -5.97 1.34 -23.37
N PRO A 59 -6.35 2.16 -24.36
CA PRO A 59 -6.92 3.49 -24.10
C PRO A 59 -8.10 3.45 -23.14
N ALA A 60 -8.38 4.56 -22.46
CA ALA A 60 -9.53 4.73 -21.60
C ALA A 60 -10.85 4.43 -22.35
N PHE A 61 -11.81 3.80 -21.65
CA PHE A 61 -13.09 3.37 -22.24
C PHE A 61 -14.13 4.49 -22.41
N GLY A 62 -13.82 5.73 -22.03
CA GLY A 62 -14.80 6.81 -22.01
C GLY A 62 -14.17 8.19 -22.17
N ASN A 63 -14.93 9.23 -21.97
CA ASN A 63 -14.49 10.62 -22.06
C ASN A 63 -13.67 11.02 -20.81
N TYR A 64 -12.56 10.34 -20.58
CA TYR A 64 -11.58 10.67 -19.56
C TYR A 64 -10.18 10.28 -20.02
N VAL A 65 -9.17 10.74 -19.31
CA VAL A 65 -7.75 10.48 -19.59
C VAL A 65 -7.14 9.58 -18.51
N ASP A 66 -6.01 8.96 -18.83
CA ASP A 66 -5.31 8.09 -17.88
C ASP A 66 -4.76 8.82 -16.67
N ALA A 67 -4.36 10.08 -16.84
CA ALA A 67 -3.87 10.93 -15.76
C ALA A 67 -4.08 12.42 -16.06
N VAL A 68 -4.18 13.20 -14.98
CA VAL A 68 -4.17 14.67 -15.02
C VAL A 68 -3.04 15.17 -14.14
N GLN A 69 -2.19 16.06 -14.67
CA GLN A 69 -1.12 16.68 -13.91
C GLN A 69 -1.50 18.11 -13.50
N VAL A 70 -1.29 18.42 -12.21
CA VAL A 70 -1.45 19.77 -11.65
C VAL A 70 -0.18 20.12 -10.87
N GLY A 71 0.62 21.02 -11.42
CA GLY A 71 1.97 21.27 -10.88
C GLY A 71 2.80 19.97 -10.89
N ASN A 72 3.35 19.60 -9.76
CA ASN A 72 4.11 18.36 -9.60
C ASN A 72 3.24 17.18 -9.14
N THR A 73 1.93 17.34 -9.06
CA THR A 73 1.01 16.28 -8.63
C THR A 73 0.33 15.64 -9.83
N LEU A 74 0.38 14.33 -9.92
CA LEU A 74 -0.25 13.52 -10.94
C LEU A 74 -1.40 12.70 -10.34
N TYR A 75 -2.60 12.90 -10.85
CA TYR A 75 -3.81 12.15 -10.49
C TYR A 75 -4.04 11.06 -11.52
N LEU A 76 -4.01 9.81 -11.10
CA LEU A 76 -4.25 8.67 -11.99
C LEU A 76 -5.70 8.22 -11.93
N SER A 77 -6.28 7.92 -13.08
CA SER A 77 -7.58 7.27 -13.16
C SER A 77 -7.55 5.89 -12.53
N SER A 78 -8.70 5.40 -12.06
CA SER A 78 -8.84 4.11 -11.41
C SER A 78 -8.34 2.94 -12.28
N ALA A 79 -7.70 1.97 -11.67
CA ALA A 79 -7.24 0.74 -12.32
C ALA A 79 -7.92 -0.49 -11.72
N ALA A 80 -8.45 -1.34 -12.59
CA ALA A 80 -9.00 -2.64 -12.25
C ALA A 80 -7.93 -3.75 -12.39
N PRO A 81 -8.06 -4.89 -11.67
CA PRO A 81 -7.08 -5.97 -11.70
C PRO A 81 -7.17 -6.76 -13.02
N GLN A 82 -6.10 -6.74 -13.79
CA GLN A 82 -6.00 -7.51 -15.04
C GLN A 82 -4.86 -8.53 -14.92
N ARG A 83 -5.19 -9.78 -15.22
CA ARG A 83 -4.21 -10.89 -15.25
C ARG A 83 -3.27 -10.75 -16.46
N PRO A 84 -2.15 -11.49 -16.49
CA PRO A 84 -1.26 -11.54 -17.63
C PRO A 84 -1.92 -12.00 -18.93
N ASP A 85 -2.96 -12.84 -18.85
CA ASP A 85 -3.79 -13.29 -19.99
C ASP A 85 -4.75 -12.21 -20.53
N GLY A 86 -4.76 -11.03 -19.90
CA GLY A 86 -5.60 -9.90 -20.28
C GLY A 86 -7.01 -9.92 -19.66
N GLN A 87 -7.39 -10.95 -18.91
CA GLN A 87 -8.70 -11.04 -18.28
C GLN A 87 -8.75 -10.26 -16.96
N PHE A 88 -9.89 -9.61 -16.69
CA PHE A 88 -10.11 -8.95 -15.40
C PHE A 88 -10.52 -9.95 -14.32
N VAL A 89 -10.02 -9.74 -13.11
CA VAL A 89 -10.52 -10.44 -11.92
C VAL A 89 -11.84 -9.80 -11.53
N LYS A 90 -12.89 -10.62 -11.47
CA LYS A 90 -14.26 -10.18 -11.18
C LYS A 90 -14.84 -11.02 -10.05
N GLY A 91 -15.83 -10.46 -9.38
CA GLY A 91 -16.56 -11.12 -8.30
C GLY A 91 -16.42 -10.42 -6.96
N ARG A 92 -17.31 -10.78 -6.08
CA ARG A 92 -17.48 -10.21 -4.73
C ARG A 92 -16.65 -10.98 -3.71
N VAL A 93 -16.03 -10.27 -2.78
CA VAL A 93 -15.27 -10.86 -1.67
C VAL A 93 -16.22 -11.01 -0.47
N PRO A 94 -16.19 -12.11 0.26
CA PRO A 94 -15.50 -13.37 -0.02
C PRO A 94 -16.34 -14.40 -0.80
N SER A 95 -17.55 -14.04 -1.26
CA SER A 95 -18.51 -15.01 -1.83
C SER A 95 -18.06 -15.61 -3.15
N ASP A 96 -17.48 -14.81 -4.06
CA ASP A 96 -17.10 -15.22 -5.40
C ASP A 96 -15.56 -15.32 -5.54
N VAL A 97 -14.83 -14.51 -4.78
CA VAL A 97 -13.38 -14.41 -4.81
C VAL A 97 -12.85 -14.52 -3.39
N SER A 98 -11.93 -15.44 -3.15
CA SER A 98 -11.28 -15.58 -1.84
C SER A 98 -10.51 -14.31 -1.45
N VAL A 99 -10.28 -14.09 -0.15
CA VAL A 99 -9.47 -12.97 0.35
C VAL A 99 -8.07 -13.00 -0.26
N ASP A 100 -7.45 -14.18 -0.35
CA ASP A 100 -6.11 -14.33 -0.91
C ASP A 100 -6.05 -14.02 -2.41
N ASP A 101 -7.07 -14.40 -3.18
CA ASP A 101 -7.16 -14.04 -4.59
C ASP A 101 -7.50 -12.55 -4.78
N ALA A 102 -8.28 -11.96 -3.87
CA ALA A 102 -8.51 -10.52 -3.86
C ALA A 102 -7.24 -9.72 -3.52
N MET A 103 -6.36 -10.23 -2.65
CA MET A 103 -5.03 -9.65 -2.40
C MET A 103 -4.15 -9.69 -3.65
N LYS A 104 -4.15 -10.81 -4.40
CA LYS A 104 -3.47 -10.89 -5.70
C LYS A 104 -4.10 -9.91 -6.70
N ALA A 105 -5.43 -9.81 -6.74
CA ALA A 105 -6.13 -8.84 -7.58
C ALA A 105 -5.73 -7.39 -7.24
N ALA A 106 -5.60 -7.03 -5.96
CA ALA A 106 -5.12 -5.72 -5.55
C ALA A 106 -3.70 -5.43 -6.07
N LYS A 107 -2.78 -6.39 -6.00
CA LYS A 107 -1.44 -6.26 -6.61
C LYS A 107 -1.53 -6.04 -8.13
N LEU A 108 -2.39 -6.79 -8.84
CA LEU A 108 -2.59 -6.61 -10.29
C LEU A 108 -3.17 -5.23 -10.65
N ALA A 109 -4.10 -4.69 -9.85
CA ALA A 109 -4.58 -3.32 -10.03
C ALA A 109 -3.44 -2.30 -9.87
N CYS A 110 -2.55 -2.51 -8.89
CA CYS A 110 -1.38 -1.65 -8.70
C CYS A 110 -0.31 -1.81 -9.79
N VAL A 111 -0.11 -3.01 -10.35
CA VAL A 111 0.71 -3.19 -11.57
C VAL A 111 0.18 -2.29 -12.68
N ARG A 112 -1.14 -2.21 -12.88
CA ARG A 112 -1.72 -1.33 -13.90
C ARG A 112 -1.57 0.16 -13.57
N GLN A 113 -1.56 0.55 -12.27
CA GLN A 113 -1.20 1.93 -11.89
C GLN A 113 0.27 2.23 -12.24
N ILE A 114 1.19 1.30 -11.98
CA ILE A 114 2.61 1.46 -12.37
C ILE A 114 2.75 1.50 -13.89
N ALA A 115 2.03 0.66 -14.64
CA ALA A 115 2.02 0.69 -16.10
C ALA A 115 1.49 2.03 -16.63
N ARG A 116 0.49 2.63 -15.98
CA ARG A 116 -0.02 3.96 -16.34
C ARG A 116 1.00 5.06 -16.06
N LEU A 117 1.71 4.99 -14.92
CA LEU A 117 2.82 5.88 -14.63
C LEU A 117 3.92 5.78 -15.70
N GLN A 118 4.29 4.56 -16.09
CA GLN A 118 5.28 4.35 -17.16
C GLN A 118 4.81 4.94 -18.49
N LEU A 119 3.55 4.74 -18.85
CA LEU A 119 2.95 5.26 -20.08
C LEU A 119 2.98 6.80 -20.12
N VAL A 120 2.58 7.45 -19.01
CA VAL A 120 2.45 8.92 -18.94
C VAL A 120 3.80 9.61 -18.78
N LEU A 121 4.71 9.04 -17.98
CA LEU A 121 5.99 9.67 -17.64
C LEU A 121 7.15 9.26 -18.55
N GLY A 122 7.05 8.09 -19.18
CA GLY A 122 8.14 7.46 -19.93
C GLY A 122 9.26 6.89 -19.06
N ASP A 123 9.41 7.38 -17.82
CA ASP A 123 10.42 6.97 -16.86
C ASP A 123 9.85 7.03 -15.42
N LEU A 124 9.83 5.89 -14.74
CA LEU A 124 9.33 5.77 -13.36
C LEU A 124 10.25 6.46 -12.34
N ASN A 125 11.51 6.71 -12.67
CA ASN A 125 12.45 7.46 -11.83
C ASN A 125 12.03 8.93 -11.64
N LYS A 126 11.10 9.46 -12.44
CA LYS A 126 10.46 10.78 -12.24
C LYS A 126 9.51 10.82 -11.06
N VAL A 127 9.08 9.67 -10.54
CA VAL A 127 8.25 9.60 -9.34
C VAL A 127 9.09 10.03 -8.13
N LYS A 128 8.65 11.08 -7.42
CA LYS A 128 9.24 11.51 -6.15
C LYS A 128 8.68 10.67 -5.01
N ARG A 129 7.35 10.47 -5.00
CA ARG A 129 6.65 9.58 -4.07
C ARG A 129 5.23 9.24 -4.52
N ILE A 130 4.74 8.10 -4.07
CA ILE A 130 3.31 7.84 -4.02
C ILE A 130 2.74 8.64 -2.86
N VAL A 131 1.74 9.48 -3.10
CA VAL A 131 1.15 10.36 -2.08
C VAL A 131 -0.04 9.70 -1.42
N PHE A 132 -0.94 9.15 -2.24
CA PHE A 132 -2.19 8.60 -1.77
C PHE A 132 -2.64 7.40 -2.61
N VAL A 133 -3.19 6.40 -1.95
CA VAL A 133 -3.81 5.23 -2.58
C VAL A 133 -5.21 5.04 -2.01
N LYS A 134 -6.20 4.93 -2.89
CA LYS A 134 -7.56 4.56 -2.53
C LYS A 134 -7.89 3.20 -3.10
N GLY A 135 -8.19 2.23 -2.24
CA GLY A 135 -8.65 0.90 -2.61
C GLY A 135 -10.16 0.79 -2.44
N LYS A 136 -10.85 0.33 -3.47
CA LYS A 136 -12.28 0.01 -3.46
C LYS A 136 -12.44 -1.49 -3.68
N ILE A 137 -13.10 -2.17 -2.76
CA ILE A 137 -13.25 -3.63 -2.77
C ILE A 137 -14.72 -3.97 -2.97
N LEU A 138 -15.04 -4.67 -4.03
CA LEU A 138 -16.37 -5.24 -4.22
C LEU A 138 -16.55 -6.37 -3.20
N ALA A 139 -17.32 -6.13 -2.15
CA ALA A 139 -17.43 -7.04 -1.02
C ALA A 139 -18.87 -7.27 -0.58
N THR A 140 -19.12 -8.36 0.16
CA THR A 140 -20.39 -8.55 0.86
C THR A 140 -20.53 -7.54 1.99
N PRO A 141 -21.74 -7.19 2.44
CA PRO A 141 -21.95 -6.22 3.51
C PRO A 141 -21.26 -6.59 4.84
N GLU A 142 -21.11 -7.89 5.09
CA GLU A 142 -20.53 -8.43 6.32
C GLU A 142 -19.00 -8.48 6.30
N PHE A 143 -18.38 -8.30 5.13
CA PHE A 143 -16.92 -8.36 5.00
C PHE A 143 -16.28 -7.09 5.58
N THR A 144 -15.30 -7.26 6.48
CA THR A 144 -14.64 -6.15 7.19
C THR A 144 -13.14 -6.04 6.96
N ASP A 145 -12.49 -7.07 6.39
CA ASP A 145 -11.03 -7.15 6.20
C ASP A 145 -10.53 -6.43 4.92
N HIS A 146 -11.21 -5.38 4.48
CA HIS A 146 -10.87 -4.63 3.27
C HIS A 146 -9.42 -4.13 3.28
N THR A 147 -8.92 -3.69 4.44
CA THR A 147 -7.56 -3.17 4.59
C THR A 147 -6.49 -4.20 4.26
N LYS A 148 -6.73 -5.48 4.60
CA LYS A 148 -5.82 -6.59 4.27
C LYS A 148 -5.64 -6.74 2.76
N ILE A 149 -6.71 -6.57 1.99
CA ILE A 149 -6.66 -6.64 0.53
C ILE A 149 -5.85 -5.47 -0.05
N THR A 150 -6.14 -4.24 0.36
CA THR A 150 -5.43 -3.07 -0.15
C THR A 150 -3.98 -3.03 0.32
N ASP A 151 -3.66 -3.67 1.46
CA ASP A 151 -2.29 -3.76 1.97
C ASP A 151 -1.36 -4.52 1.01
N ALA A 152 -1.87 -5.49 0.27
CA ALA A 152 -1.12 -6.19 -0.77
C ALA A 152 -0.66 -5.24 -1.90
N CYS A 153 -1.51 -4.27 -2.29
CA CYS A 153 -1.15 -3.20 -3.21
C CYS A 153 -0.09 -2.26 -2.62
N SER A 154 -0.29 -1.82 -1.37
CA SER A 154 0.66 -0.95 -0.67
C SER A 154 2.05 -1.59 -0.58
N SER A 155 2.10 -2.88 -0.26
CA SER A 155 3.34 -3.67 -0.21
C SER A 155 4.05 -3.69 -1.58
N LEU A 156 3.30 -3.82 -2.68
CA LEU A 156 3.89 -3.76 -4.02
C LEU A 156 4.52 -2.39 -4.30
N PHE A 157 3.83 -1.29 -3.99
CA PHE A 157 4.40 0.05 -4.16
C PHE A 157 5.67 0.24 -3.34
N VAL A 158 5.69 -0.22 -2.07
CA VAL A 158 6.89 -0.15 -1.23
C VAL A 158 8.01 -1.03 -1.78
N THR A 159 7.71 -2.23 -2.28
CA THR A 159 8.69 -3.10 -2.93
C THR A 159 9.33 -2.42 -4.13
N VAL A 160 8.54 -1.79 -5.00
CA VAL A 160 9.02 -1.17 -6.25
C VAL A 160 9.72 0.15 -5.99
N PHE A 161 9.11 1.07 -5.23
CA PHE A 161 9.58 2.44 -5.05
C PHE A 161 10.38 2.67 -3.75
N GLY A 162 10.51 1.66 -2.88
CA GLY A 162 11.16 1.83 -1.58
C GLY A 162 10.40 2.81 -0.70
N ASP A 163 11.13 3.72 -0.04
CA ASP A 163 10.53 4.75 0.82
C ASP A 163 9.59 5.69 0.06
N ALA A 164 9.83 5.92 -1.23
CA ALA A 164 8.93 6.68 -2.09
C ALA A 164 7.59 5.98 -2.34
N GLY A 165 7.49 4.69 -2.09
CA GLY A 165 6.24 3.91 -2.17
C GLY A 165 5.35 4.02 -0.94
N LYS A 166 5.84 4.54 0.20
CA LYS A 166 5.05 4.76 1.41
C LYS A 166 4.07 5.92 1.21
N HIS A 167 2.80 5.69 1.48
CA HIS A 167 1.71 6.61 1.12
C HIS A 167 0.61 6.66 2.17
N ALA A 168 -0.18 7.73 2.17
CA ALA A 168 -1.48 7.76 2.85
C ALA A 168 -2.48 6.88 2.10
N ARG A 169 -3.44 6.27 2.82
CA ARG A 169 -4.37 5.30 2.22
C ARG A 169 -5.78 5.41 2.77
N THR A 170 -6.76 5.21 1.89
CA THR A 170 -8.15 4.90 2.24
C THR A 170 -8.54 3.58 1.60
N THR A 171 -9.34 2.79 2.31
CA THR A 171 -9.91 1.53 1.82
C THR A 171 -11.40 1.51 2.09
N GLU A 172 -12.18 1.14 1.09
CA GLU A 172 -13.64 1.12 1.14
C GLU A 172 -14.18 -0.23 0.62
N GLY A 173 -15.21 -0.77 1.27
CA GLY A 173 -16.07 -1.77 0.69
C GLY A 173 -17.14 -1.09 -0.18
N ILE A 174 -17.40 -1.62 -1.37
CA ILE A 174 -18.42 -1.10 -2.28
C ILE A 174 -19.46 -2.16 -2.64
N ALA A 175 -20.71 -1.70 -2.78
CA ALA A 175 -21.82 -2.59 -3.11
C ALA A 175 -21.82 -3.07 -4.59
N SER A 176 -21.24 -2.26 -5.49
CA SER A 176 -21.10 -2.59 -6.91
C SER A 176 -19.85 -1.93 -7.49
N ALA A 177 -19.26 -2.56 -8.49
CA ALA A 177 -18.10 -2.04 -9.21
C ALA A 177 -18.37 -2.08 -10.72
N PRO A 178 -17.83 -1.16 -11.52
CA PRO A 178 -17.88 -1.22 -12.97
C PRO A 178 -17.41 -2.60 -13.47
N PHE A 179 -18.15 -3.20 -14.41
CA PHE A 179 -17.87 -4.53 -14.97
C PHE A 179 -17.77 -5.67 -13.94
N GLY A 180 -18.16 -5.45 -12.69
CA GLY A 180 -18.08 -6.43 -11.61
C GLY A 180 -16.66 -6.77 -11.17
N VAL A 181 -15.69 -5.87 -11.37
CA VAL A 181 -14.28 -6.11 -10.96
C VAL A 181 -14.16 -6.16 -9.45
N THR A 182 -13.28 -7.04 -8.97
CA THR A 182 -13.12 -7.31 -7.53
C THR A 182 -12.52 -6.14 -6.77
N VAL A 183 -11.58 -5.43 -7.39
CA VAL A 183 -10.82 -4.33 -6.77
C VAL A 183 -10.66 -3.20 -7.78
N GLU A 184 -10.74 -1.96 -7.31
CA GLU A 184 -10.27 -0.78 -8.03
C GLU A 184 -9.28 -0.01 -7.18
N VAL A 185 -8.24 0.54 -7.80
CA VAL A 185 -7.23 1.35 -7.13
C VAL A 185 -7.07 2.70 -7.82
N GLU A 186 -7.17 3.78 -7.06
CA GLU A 186 -6.83 5.15 -7.47
C GLU A 186 -5.52 5.55 -6.80
N THR A 187 -4.72 6.36 -7.49
CA THR A 187 -3.39 6.76 -6.99
C THR A 187 -3.11 8.22 -7.30
N ILE A 188 -2.54 8.93 -6.32
CA ILE A 188 -1.99 10.28 -6.49
C ILE A 188 -0.49 10.20 -6.27
N VAL A 189 0.27 10.85 -7.14
CA VAL A 189 1.73 10.77 -7.18
C VAL A 189 2.34 12.17 -7.22
N GLU A 190 3.40 12.40 -6.46
CA GLU A 190 4.25 13.58 -6.57
C GLU A 190 5.43 13.27 -7.50
N LEU A 191 5.71 14.16 -8.44
CA LEU A 191 6.82 14.07 -9.39
C LEU A 191 8.03 14.86 -8.88
N LYS A 192 9.20 14.43 -9.31
CA LYS A 192 10.44 15.22 -9.14
C LYS A 192 10.37 16.46 -10.03
N ASN A 193 11.02 17.52 -9.61
CA ASN A 193 11.23 18.75 -10.42
C ASN A 193 12.15 18.45 -11.59
#